data_0c4c6c49eca39d70bbfa300b8acedd15
#
_entry.id   0c4c6c49eca39d70bbfa300b8acedd15
#
_cell.length_a   1.000
_cell.length_b   1.000
_cell.length_c   1.000
_cell.angle_alpha   90.00
_cell.angle_beta   90.00
_cell.angle_gamma   90.00
#
_symmetry.space_group_name_H-M   'P 1'
#
loop_
_entity.id
_entity.type
_entity.pdbx_description
1 polymer ?
#
loop_
_entity_poly.entity_id
_entity_poly.type
_entity_poly.pdbx_seq_one_letter_code
_entity_poly.pdbx_strand_id
1 'polypeptide(L)'
;MYGVARRADGNPIVIIGGGLAGGNAAATLRAEGFAGPVVVISPEPGVPFGRPPLSKTYLRSEEDLAGWYVRPAGWWADHDVELRHGSSAVAVDVAAHTVSLDSGEELTYHKVLIATGGRNRQLTMPGADLPGIHYLRTVAECDAIKREAAPGRRAVVVGMGFIGCEVTASLTQLGVEVTAVFPGQAPLDRVLGGQVGALVAGIHHAHGVDLRPGEQVAAFEGTERLDAVVTAAGGRIACDFAVVGVGIAPTVPAVAVAQDNGILADELCRASAADVYAAGDVANQLHPLFGRIRVEHFNNAEKQGAAAARSMLGSAAPYDYIHSFWSDQYEHKIEYVGHAATWDEFVVRGSLAEGKLVGFYLADGVVRAAVGLDRGGDPELDRDSEMAACARLVAVPARSAPGLLADESTDLWSLVHSS
;
A
#
# COMPACT_ATOMS: atom_id res chain seq x y z
N MET A 1 -7.92 26.11 18.65
CA MET A 1 -6.64 26.05 19.37
C MET A 1 -6.82 25.09 20.53
N TYR A 2 -6.36 23.85 20.39
CA TYR A 2 -6.35 22.90 21.51
C TYR A 2 -5.16 23.26 22.39
N GLY A 3 -5.40 23.46 23.69
CA GLY A 3 -4.34 23.73 24.63
C GLY A 3 -3.40 22.53 24.74
N VAL A 4 -2.23 22.61 24.11
CA VAL A 4 -1.19 21.59 24.20
C VAL A 4 -0.71 21.52 25.66
N ALA A 5 -1.16 20.51 26.39
CA ALA A 5 -0.66 20.23 27.72
C ALA A 5 0.82 19.84 27.62
N ARG A 6 1.71 20.77 28.00
CA ARG A 6 3.12 20.46 28.27
C ARG A 6 3.15 19.46 29.43
N ARG A 7 3.40 18.17 29.19
CA ARG A 7 3.79 17.28 30.27
C ARG A 7 5.24 17.52 30.66
N ALA A 8 5.48 17.54 31.96
CA ALA A 8 6.75 17.91 32.55
C ALA A 8 7.83 16.80 32.56
N ASP A 9 7.59 15.66 31.92
CA ASP A 9 8.49 14.50 31.96
C ASP A 9 9.55 14.47 30.87
N GLY A 10 9.44 15.31 29.85
CA GLY A 10 10.44 15.43 28.77
C GLY A 10 10.58 14.21 27.85
N ASN A 11 9.84 13.15 28.07
CA ASN A 11 9.93 11.93 27.27
C ASN A 11 9.41 12.15 25.83
N PRO A 12 10.07 11.55 24.80
CA PRO A 12 9.70 11.73 23.40
C PRO A 12 8.38 11.06 23.03
N ILE A 13 7.77 11.54 21.96
CA ILE A 13 6.92 10.71 21.12
C ILE A 13 7.85 9.87 20.23
N VAL A 14 7.76 8.55 20.35
CA VAL A 14 8.54 7.61 19.56
C VAL A 14 7.67 7.06 18.43
N ILE A 15 8.20 7.11 17.21
CA ILE A 15 7.57 6.58 16.00
C ILE A 15 8.41 5.43 15.49
N ILE A 16 7.88 4.23 15.50
CA ILE A 16 8.53 3.01 15.03
C ILE A 16 8.13 2.78 13.57
N GLY A 17 9.03 3.10 12.66
CA GLY A 17 8.85 3.00 11.21
C GLY A 17 9.05 4.33 10.51
N GLY A 18 10.12 4.44 9.71
CA GLY A 18 10.45 5.61 8.88
C GLY A 18 9.81 5.58 7.49
N GLY A 19 8.67 4.88 7.33
CA GLY A 19 7.89 4.89 6.11
C GLY A 19 6.93 6.08 6.01
N LEU A 20 6.02 6.03 5.04
CA LEU A 20 5.08 7.11 4.75
C LEU A 20 4.20 7.48 5.95
N ALA A 21 3.65 6.49 6.65
CA ALA A 21 2.78 6.75 7.82
C ALA A 21 3.56 7.40 8.97
N GLY A 22 4.75 6.86 9.31
CA GLY A 22 5.59 7.43 10.38
C GLY A 22 6.11 8.82 10.04
N GLY A 23 6.54 9.04 8.80
CA GLY A 23 6.99 10.34 8.32
C GLY A 23 5.89 11.41 8.39
N ASN A 24 4.67 11.07 7.91
CA ASN A 24 3.54 12.00 7.98
C ASN A 24 3.07 12.23 9.42
N ALA A 25 3.17 11.22 10.29
CA ALA A 25 2.88 11.43 11.71
C ALA A 25 3.85 12.43 12.34
N ALA A 26 5.16 12.27 12.14
CA ALA A 26 6.16 13.20 12.66
C ALA A 26 5.97 14.62 12.11
N ALA A 27 5.74 14.75 10.81
CA ALA A 27 5.47 16.03 10.16
C ALA A 27 4.20 16.69 10.71
N THR A 28 3.14 15.91 10.96
CA THR A 28 1.88 16.41 11.51
C THR A 28 2.05 16.84 12.96
N LEU A 29 2.79 16.11 13.80
CA LEU A 29 3.09 16.53 15.18
C LEU A 29 3.69 17.95 15.19
N ARG A 30 4.62 18.26 14.29
CA ARG A 30 5.23 19.59 14.18
C ARG A 30 4.26 20.63 13.63
N ALA A 31 3.48 20.29 12.62
CA ALA A 31 2.47 21.18 12.04
C ALA A 31 1.37 21.57 13.04
N GLU A 32 0.98 20.64 13.93
CA GLU A 32 0.01 20.86 15.00
C GLU A 32 0.64 21.52 16.25
N GLY A 33 1.93 21.90 16.20
CA GLY A 33 2.62 22.67 17.24
C GLY A 33 3.13 21.86 18.43
N PHE A 34 3.29 20.54 18.32
CA PHE A 34 3.92 19.75 19.38
C PHE A 34 5.40 20.13 19.51
N ALA A 35 5.77 20.67 20.68
CA ALA A 35 7.13 21.18 20.95
C ALA A 35 8.05 20.16 21.67
N GLY A 36 7.51 18.99 22.09
CA GLY A 36 8.29 17.94 22.75
C GLY A 36 9.19 17.18 21.77
N PRO A 37 10.13 16.34 22.27
CA PRO A 37 10.98 15.53 21.41
C PRO A 37 10.18 14.55 20.54
N VAL A 38 10.61 14.36 19.30
CA VAL A 38 10.07 13.37 18.36
C VAL A 38 11.22 12.54 17.81
N VAL A 39 11.13 11.22 17.97
CA VAL A 39 12.13 10.26 17.49
C VAL A 39 11.48 9.30 16.50
N VAL A 40 12.03 9.18 15.30
CA VAL A 40 11.60 8.21 14.28
C VAL A 40 12.68 7.14 14.12
N ILE A 41 12.32 5.87 14.31
CA ILE A 41 13.22 4.73 14.23
C ILE A 41 12.97 4.02 12.89
N SER A 42 14.02 3.78 12.10
CA SER A 42 13.93 3.13 10.80
C SER A 42 15.13 2.22 10.52
N PRO A 43 14.91 0.97 10.08
CA PRO A 43 16.01 0.14 9.59
C PRO A 43 16.56 0.61 8.24
N GLU A 44 15.75 1.31 7.42
CA GLU A 44 16.20 1.86 6.14
C GLU A 44 16.93 3.19 6.32
N PRO A 45 18.00 3.43 5.53
CA PRO A 45 18.67 4.72 5.47
C PRO A 45 17.79 5.77 4.76
N GLY A 46 18.14 7.04 4.94
CA GLY A 46 17.48 8.15 4.28
C GLY A 46 16.26 8.67 5.03
N VAL A 47 15.52 9.56 4.40
CA VAL A 47 14.33 10.19 4.98
C VAL A 47 13.05 9.43 4.63
N PRO A 48 11.97 9.58 5.40
CA PRO A 48 10.68 8.99 5.08
C PRO A 48 10.18 9.36 3.68
N PHE A 49 9.75 8.37 2.92
CA PHE A 49 9.32 8.53 1.53
C PHE A 49 8.16 7.59 1.16
N GLY A 50 7.49 7.90 0.05
CA GLY A 50 6.48 7.05 -0.58
C GLY A 50 7.09 5.99 -1.47
N ARG A 51 6.62 4.74 -1.40
CA ARG A 51 7.15 3.59 -2.15
C ARG A 51 6.62 3.39 -3.58
N PRO A 52 5.56 4.06 -4.07
CA PRO A 52 5.03 3.83 -5.42
C PRO A 52 6.06 3.85 -6.55
N PRO A 53 7.11 4.69 -6.57
CA PRO A 53 8.09 4.70 -7.65
C PRO A 53 8.94 3.43 -7.73
N LEU A 54 9.08 2.67 -6.63
CA LEU A 54 9.92 1.47 -6.59
C LEU A 54 9.45 0.35 -7.53
N SER A 55 8.18 0.31 -7.92
CA SER A 55 7.64 -0.61 -8.92
C SER A 55 7.45 0.02 -10.30
N LYS A 56 7.73 1.34 -10.44
CA LYS A 56 7.43 2.16 -11.62
C LYS A 56 8.66 2.94 -12.09
N THR A 57 8.59 4.24 -11.96
CA THR A 57 9.54 5.22 -12.51
C THR A 57 10.95 5.10 -11.92
N TYR A 58 11.10 4.85 -10.62
CA TYR A 58 12.42 4.59 -10.04
C TYR A 58 13.02 3.26 -10.54
N LEU A 59 12.21 2.19 -10.66
CA LEU A 59 12.65 0.91 -11.22
C LEU A 59 13.15 1.09 -12.65
N ARG A 60 12.48 1.92 -13.46
CA ARG A 60 12.87 2.24 -14.83
C ARG A 60 13.97 3.29 -14.95
N SER A 61 14.46 3.84 -13.82
CA SER A 61 15.48 4.91 -13.80
C SER A 61 15.02 6.21 -14.47
N GLU A 62 13.74 6.51 -14.45
CA GLU A 62 13.14 7.72 -15.03
C GLU A 62 13.11 8.88 -14.03
N GLU A 63 13.10 8.58 -12.72
CA GLU A 63 13.13 9.59 -11.66
C GLU A 63 13.93 9.10 -10.45
N ASP A 64 14.34 10.03 -9.58
CA ASP A 64 14.88 9.74 -8.26
C ASP A 64 13.77 9.75 -7.18
N LEU A 65 14.14 9.47 -5.92
CA LEU A 65 13.20 9.41 -4.82
C LEU A 65 12.89 10.78 -4.18
N ALA A 66 13.57 11.84 -4.57
CA ALA A 66 13.45 13.14 -3.90
C ALA A 66 12.04 13.74 -4.03
N GLY A 67 11.37 13.50 -5.17
CA GLY A 67 9.98 13.88 -5.40
C GLY A 67 8.96 13.13 -4.51
N TRP A 68 9.39 12.02 -3.90
CA TRP A 68 8.54 11.17 -3.06
C TRP A 68 8.83 11.29 -1.56
N TYR A 69 9.76 12.15 -1.18
CA TYR A 69 10.05 12.41 0.24
C TYR A 69 8.83 13.06 0.92
N VAL A 70 8.49 12.58 2.10
CA VAL A 70 7.43 13.18 2.95
C VAL A 70 7.75 14.65 3.23
N ARG A 71 9.03 14.94 3.48
CA ARG A 71 9.59 16.31 3.61
C ARG A 71 11.00 16.31 3.05
N PRO A 72 11.50 17.45 2.56
CA PRO A 72 12.89 17.57 2.12
C PRO A 72 13.88 17.09 3.18
N ALA A 73 15.04 16.59 2.76
CA ALA A 73 16.00 15.93 3.65
C ALA A 73 16.44 16.81 4.85
N GLY A 74 16.63 18.11 4.66
CA GLY A 74 17.01 19.03 5.74
C GLY A 74 15.87 19.36 6.71
N TRP A 75 14.61 19.19 6.28
CA TRP A 75 13.44 19.57 7.07
C TRP A 75 13.41 18.94 8.46
N TRP A 76 13.86 17.68 8.57
CA TRP A 76 13.79 16.89 9.80
C TRP A 76 14.64 17.50 10.91
N ALA A 77 15.89 17.86 10.60
CA ALA A 77 16.79 18.53 11.53
C ALA A 77 16.32 19.95 11.86
N ASP A 78 15.84 20.70 10.86
CA ASP A 78 15.34 22.07 11.05
C ASP A 78 14.09 22.14 11.94
N HIS A 79 13.39 21.01 12.10
CA HIS A 79 12.19 20.90 12.92
C HIS A 79 12.37 20.00 14.16
N ASP A 80 13.60 19.74 14.58
CA ASP A 80 13.94 18.95 15.78
C ASP A 80 13.28 17.54 15.77
N VAL A 81 13.22 16.88 14.61
CA VAL A 81 12.82 15.47 14.48
C VAL A 81 14.06 14.60 14.36
N GLU A 82 14.32 13.78 15.37
CA GLU A 82 15.43 12.84 15.36
C GLU A 82 15.11 11.63 14.49
N LEU A 83 15.89 11.41 13.41
CA LEU A 83 15.80 10.22 12.56
C LEU A 83 16.91 9.22 12.95
N ARG A 84 16.53 8.07 13.52
CA ARG A 84 17.44 6.97 13.85
C ARG A 84 17.41 5.92 12.75
N HIS A 85 18.35 6.05 11.83
CA HIS A 85 18.54 5.13 10.71
C HIS A 85 19.34 3.89 11.09
N GLY A 86 19.13 2.77 10.37
CA GLY A 86 19.82 1.52 10.58
C GLY A 86 19.50 0.87 11.93
N SER A 87 18.37 1.24 12.56
CA SER A 87 17.94 0.73 13.86
C SER A 87 16.53 0.16 13.74
N SER A 88 16.31 -1.01 14.31
CA SER A 88 15.01 -1.68 14.37
C SER A 88 14.50 -1.73 15.79
N ALA A 89 13.26 -1.32 16.02
CA ALA A 89 12.59 -1.59 17.29
C ALA A 89 12.16 -3.05 17.32
N VAL A 90 12.63 -3.78 18.34
CA VAL A 90 12.36 -5.22 18.51
C VAL A 90 11.24 -5.49 19.51
N ALA A 91 11.08 -4.61 20.51
CA ALA A 91 10.04 -4.73 21.53
C ALA A 91 9.52 -3.36 22.00
N VAL A 92 8.29 -3.36 22.50
CA VAL A 92 7.67 -2.24 23.20
C VAL A 92 7.12 -2.75 24.53
N ASP A 93 7.69 -2.29 25.63
CA ASP A 93 7.16 -2.55 26.97
C ASP A 93 6.13 -1.45 27.31
N VAL A 94 4.85 -1.82 27.27
CA VAL A 94 3.74 -0.89 27.52
C VAL A 94 3.59 -0.49 28.99
N ALA A 95 4.12 -1.29 29.92
CA ALA A 95 4.09 -0.99 31.35
C ALA A 95 5.25 -0.09 31.78
N ALA A 96 6.44 -0.34 31.25
CA ALA A 96 7.63 0.47 31.50
C ALA A 96 7.70 1.74 30.64
N HIS A 97 6.86 1.86 29.60
CA HIS A 97 6.95 2.91 28.58
C HIS A 97 8.33 2.96 27.90
N THR A 98 8.86 1.80 27.46
CA THR A 98 10.14 1.70 26.76
C THR A 98 10.02 1.02 25.41
N VAL A 99 10.89 1.39 24.48
CA VAL A 99 11.12 0.73 23.20
C VAL A 99 12.54 0.18 23.19
N SER A 100 12.68 -1.13 23.01
CA SER A 100 13.99 -1.79 22.88
C SER A 100 14.41 -1.87 21.41
N LEU A 101 15.63 -1.48 21.12
CA LEU A 101 16.24 -1.54 19.79
C LEU A 101 17.05 -2.84 19.60
N ASP A 102 17.31 -3.20 18.36
CA ASP A 102 18.17 -4.33 17.97
C ASP A 102 19.63 -4.17 18.44
N SER A 103 20.08 -2.92 18.71
CA SER A 103 21.35 -2.62 19.34
C SER A 103 21.43 -2.95 20.83
N GLY A 104 20.30 -3.23 21.48
CA GLY A 104 20.17 -3.37 22.93
C GLY A 104 19.92 -2.03 23.67
N GLU A 105 19.87 -0.92 22.97
CA GLU A 105 19.47 0.37 23.56
C GLU A 105 17.99 0.37 23.90
N GLU A 106 17.61 1.03 24.99
CA GLU A 106 16.22 1.29 25.38
C GLU A 106 15.91 2.78 25.36
N LEU A 107 14.77 3.12 24.75
CA LEU A 107 14.24 4.48 24.68
C LEU A 107 12.95 4.56 25.49
N THR A 108 12.90 5.47 26.46
CA THR A 108 11.65 5.81 27.12
C THR A 108 10.75 6.62 26.19
N TYR A 109 9.43 6.45 26.28
CA TYR A 109 8.49 7.24 25.49
C TYR A 109 7.36 7.83 26.34
N HIS A 110 6.85 8.97 25.89
CA HIS A 110 5.56 9.53 26.36
C HIS A 110 4.39 8.84 25.66
N LYS A 111 4.48 8.72 24.31
CA LYS A 111 3.55 7.97 23.46
C LYS A 111 4.35 7.28 22.37
N VAL A 112 3.86 6.13 21.91
CA VAL A 112 4.49 5.39 20.81
C VAL A 112 3.51 5.15 19.67
N LEU A 113 3.95 5.42 18.45
CA LEU A 113 3.26 5.05 17.22
C LEU A 113 3.98 3.88 16.55
N ILE A 114 3.30 2.79 16.32
CA ILE A 114 3.79 1.66 15.53
C ILE A 114 3.33 1.86 14.08
N ALA A 115 4.27 2.20 13.21
CA ALA A 115 4.08 2.49 11.78
C ALA A 115 5.04 1.66 10.91
N THR A 116 5.32 0.45 11.35
CA THR A 116 6.30 -0.49 10.78
C THR A 116 5.91 -1.06 9.42
N GLY A 117 4.66 -0.85 9.00
CA GLY A 117 4.17 -1.37 7.72
C GLY A 117 4.15 -2.90 7.67
N GLY A 118 4.67 -3.45 6.59
CA GLY A 118 4.73 -4.89 6.39
C GLY A 118 6.00 -5.32 5.67
N ARG A 119 6.26 -6.62 5.70
CA ARG A 119 7.33 -7.31 4.98
C ARG A 119 6.77 -8.22 3.90
N ASN A 120 7.53 -8.44 2.84
CA ASN A 120 7.18 -9.39 1.79
C ASN A 120 6.94 -10.79 2.38
N ARG A 121 5.87 -11.45 1.96
CA ARG A 121 5.66 -12.88 2.23
C ARG A 121 6.74 -13.67 1.49
N GLN A 122 7.53 -14.43 2.24
CA GLN A 122 8.58 -15.25 1.68
C GLN A 122 8.01 -16.59 1.20
N LEU A 123 8.47 -17.04 0.04
CA LEU A 123 8.20 -18.40 -0.44
C LEU A 123 9.18 -19.38 0.24
N THR A 124 8.70 -20.58 0.50
CA THR A 124 9.45 -21.63 1.26
C THR A 124 9.61 -22.95 0.48
N MET A 125 9.23 -22.97 -0.82
CA MET A 125 9.41 -24.13 -1.68
C MET A 125 10.89 -24.36 -2.00
N PRO A 126 11.25 -25.57 -2.53
CA PRO A 126 12.63 -25.87 -2.93
C PRO A 126 13.23 -24.80 -3.82
N GLY A 127 14.45 -24.40 -3.53
CA GLY A 127 15.20 -23.41 -4.30
C GLY A 127 14.81 -21.94 -4.07
N ALA A 128 13.90 -21.63 -3.12
CA ALA A 128 13.43 -20.26 -2.88
C ALA A 128 14.51 -19.29 -2.34
N ASP A 129 15.66 -19.80 -1.97
CA ASP A 129 16.84 -19.07 -1.49
C ASP A 129 17.93 -18.86 -2.56
N LEU A 130 17.71 -19.35 -3.79
CA LEU A 130 18.68 -19.17 -4.88
C LEU A 130 18.90 -17.70 -5.22
N PRO A 131 20.16 -17.28 -5.49
CA PRO A 131 20.44 -15.96 -6.05
C PRO A 131 19.68 -15.75 -7.37
N GLY A 132 19.18 -14.54 -7.58
CA GLY A 132 18.35 -14.19 -8.73
C GLY A 132 16.84 -14.24 -8.46
N ILE A 133 16.43 -14.57 -7.22
CA ILE A 133 15.06 -14.43 -6.76
C ILE A 133 14.98 -13.13 -5.94
N HIS A 134 14.08 -12.24 -6.35
CA HIS A 134 13.92 -10.91 -5.78
C HIS A 134 12.52 -10.71 -5.22
N TYR A 135 12.43 -9.89 -4.20
CA TYR A 135 11.21 -9.33 -3.67
C TYR A 135 11.28 -7.81 -3.82
N LEU A 136 10.18 -7.11 -3.68
CA LEU A 136 10.16 -5.64 -3.81
C LEU A 136 9.42 -4.99 -2.64
N ARG A 137 10.17 -4.31 -1.78
CA ARG A 137 9.66 -3.47 -0.69
C ARG A 137 10.58 -2.27 -0.42
N THR A 138 11.89 -2.49 -0.46
CA THR A 138 12.93 -1.50 -0.11
C THR A 138 13.63 -0.96 -1.34
N VAL A 139 14.34 0.16 -1.18
CA VAL A 139 15.19 0.73 -2.25
C VAL A 139 16.27 -0.27 -2.66
N ALA A 140 16.91 -0.92 -1.70
CA ALA A 140 17.97 -1.90 -1.97
C ALA A 140 17.45 -3.11 -2.79
N GLU A 141 16.23 -3.58 -2.52
CA GLU A 141 15.59 -4.64 -3.30
C GLU A 141 15.24 -4.15 -4.72
N CYS A 142 14.73 -2.92 -4.86
CA CYS A 142 14.50 -2.32 -6.18
C CYS A 142 15.81 -2.22 -6.97
N ASP A 143 16.89 -1.74 -6.36
CA ASP A 143 18.20 -1.64 -6.99
C ASP A 143 18.76 -3.01 -7.39
N ALA A 144 18.44 -4.07 -6.63
CA ALA A 144 18.80 -5.43 -7.01
C ALA A 144 18.05 -5.87 -8.27
N ILE A 145 16.75 -5.58 -8.38
CA ILE A 145 15.96 -5.85 -9.60
C ILE A 145 16.46 -5.02 -10.78
N LYS A 146 16.78 -3.73 -10.58
CA LYS A 146 17.35 -2.85 -11.64
C LYS A 146 18.63 -3.42 -12.23
N ARG A 147 19.51 -4.02 -11.43
CA ARG A 147 20.76 -4.64 -11.91
C ARG A 147 20.50 -5.86 -12.79
N GLU A 148 19.39 -6.56 -12.58
CA GLU A 148 18.98 -7.71 -13.41
C GLU A 148 18.24 -7.29 -14.68
N ALA A 149 17.51 -6.17 -14.63
CA ALA A 149 16.62 -5.73 -15.70
C ALA A 149 17.43 -5.13 -16.86
N ALA A 150 17.64 -5.94 -17.91
CA ALA A 150 18.29 -5.53 -19.14
C ALA A 150 17.54 -6.11 -20.38
N PRO A 151 17.55 -5.40 -21.52
CA PRO A 151 16.90 -5.88 -22.74
C PRO A 151 17.31 -7.30 -23.13
N GLY A 152 16.32 -8.13 -23.49
CA GLY A 152 16.52 -9.52 -23.90
C GLY A 152 16.76 -10.52 -22.77
N ARG A 153 16.80 -10.07 -21.50
CA ARG A 153 16.75 -11.00 -20.37
C ARG A 153 15.33 -11.49 -20.11
N ARG A 154 15.20 -12.65 -19.50
CA ARG A 154 13.93 -13.30 -19.20
C ARG A 154 13.66 -13.24 -17.71
N ALA A 155 12.49 -12.74 -17.35
CA ALA A 155 12.04 -12.70 -15.96
C ALA A 155 10.78 -13.54 -15.76
N VAL A 156 10.68 -14.19 -14.60
CA VAL A 156 9.40 -14.72 -14.12
C VAL A 156 8.89 -13.83 -12.99
N VAL A 157 7.69 -13.27 -13.15
CA VAL A 157 6.98 -12.57 -12.08
C VAL A 157 6.00 -13.54 -11.43
N VAL A 158 6.12 -13.73 -10.11
CA VAL A 158 5.27 -14.64 -9.32
C VAL A 158 4.23 -13.81 -8.56
N GLY A 159 2.97 -13.93 -9.00
CA GLY A 159 1.85 -13.17 -8.43
C GLY A 159 1.52 -11.91 -9.25
N MET A 160 0.24 -11.73 -9.54
CA MET A 160 -0.31 -10.62 -10.35
C MET A 160 -1.33 -9.79 -9.52
N GLY A 161 -0.94 -9.43 -8.29
CA GLY A 161 -1.50 -8.30 -7.55
C GLY A 161 -0.95 -6.98 -8.09
N PHE A 162 -1.26 -5.83 -7.47
CA PHE A 162 -0.83 -4.51 -7.96
C PHE A 162 0.69 -4.43 -8.20
N ILE A 163 1.51 -4.82 -7.22
CA ILE A 163 2.98 -4.76 -7.36
C ILE A 163 3.46 -5.70 -8.47
N GLY A 164 2.89 -6.92 -8.57
CA GLY A 164 3.25 -7.84 -9.66
C GLY A 164 2.92 -7.28 -11.05
N CYS A 165 1.74 -6.67 -11.22
CA CYS A 165 1.34 -6.03 -12.47
C CYS A 165 2.26 -4.85 -12.82
N GLU A 166 2.55 -3.97 -11.86
CA GLU A 166 3.42 -2.80 -12.05
C GLU A 166 4.87 -3.18 -12.38
N VAL A 167 5.43 -4.18 -11.67
CA VAL A 167 6.77 -4.71 -11.95
C VAL A 167 6.81 -5.36 -13.34
N THR A 168 5.77 -6.15 -13.69
CA THR A 168 5.63 -6.74 -15.03
C THR A 168 5.65 -5.64 -16.10
N ALA A 169 4.84 -4.60 -15.94
CA ALA A 169 4.82 -3.47 -16.86
C ALA A 169 6.19 -2.77 -16.96
N SER A 170 6.83 -2.49 -15.83
CA SER A 170 8.13 -1.82 -15.80
C SER A 170 9.24 -2.65 -16.43
N LEU A 171 9.30 -3.96 -16.16
CA LEU A 171 10.29 -4.85 -16.74
C LEU A 171 10.09 -4.99 -18.27
N THR A 172 8.83 -5.10 -18.71
CA THR A 172 8.51 -5.15 -20.15
C THR A 172 8.93 -3.86 -20.86
N GLN A 173 8.69 -2.70 -20.28
CA GLN A 173 9.13 -1.40 -20.81
C GLN A 173 10.67 -1.27 -20.87
N LEU A 174 11.39 -1.96 -19.99
CA LEU A 174 12.85 -2.06 -20.01
C LEU A 174 13.37 -3.09 -21.05
N GLY A 175 12.48 -3.75 -21.80
CA GLY A 175 12.84 -4.74 -22.83
C GLY A 175 13.14 -6.13 -22.26
N VAL A 176 12.72 -6.43 -21.05
CA VAL A 176 12.79 -7.77 -20.45
C VAL A 176 11.63 -8.62 -20.98
N GLU A 177 11.90 -9.86 -21.34
CA GLU A 177 10.87 -10.85 -21.69
C GLU A 177 10.23 -11.38 -20.39
N VAL A 178 8.95 -11.11 -20.17
CA VAL A 178 8.27 -11.42 -18.90
C VAL A 178 7.27 -12.55 -19.07
N THR A 179 7.40 -13.59 -18.25
CA THR A 179 6.35 -14.58 -17.96
C THR A 179 5.79 -14.33 -16.56
N ALA A 180 4.48 -14.19 -16.43
CA ALA A 180 3.82 -13.96 -15.13
C ALA A 180 3.03 -15.22 -14.72
N VAL A 181 3.34 -15.78 -13.53
CA VAL A 181 2.72 -17.00 -12.99
C VAL A 181 1.88 -16.63 -11.76
N PHE A 182 0.60 -16.97 -11.77
CA PHE A 182 -0.29 -16.63 -10.65
C PHE A 182 -1.48 -17.60 -10.54
N PRO A 183 -2.02 -17.85 -9.31
CA PRO A 183 -3.08 -18.83 -9.09
C PRO A 183 -4.48 -18.34 -9.50
N GLY A 184 -4.68 -17.01 -9.65
CA GLY A 184 -5.94 -16.40 -10.06
C GLY A 184 -6.25 -16.67 -11.54
N GLN A 185 -7.49 -16.39 -11.96
CA GLN A 185 -7.91 -16.53 -13.36
C GLN A 185 -7.54 -15.29 -14.20
N ALA A 186 -7.35 -14.16 -13.55
CA ALA A 186 -6.90 -12.93 -14.18
C ALA A 186 -6.04 -12.11 -13.18
N PRO A 187 -5.20 -11.18 -13.67
CA PRO A 187 -4.54 -10.20 -12.83
C PRO A 187 -5.58 -9.41 -12.00
N LEU A 188 -5.28 -9.11 -10.75
CA LEU A 188 -6.11 -8.29 -9.85
C LEU A 188 -7.53 -8.81 -9.61
N ASP A 189 -7.90 -10.03 -10.07
CA ASP A 189 -9.25 -10.57 -9.99
C ASP A 189 -9.84 -10.61 -8.57
N ARG A 190 -9.00 -10.82 -7.58
CA ARG A 190 -9.40 -10.85 -6.16
C ARG A 190 -9.86 -9.48 -5.62
N VAL A 191 -9.38 -8.39 -6.20
CA VAL A 191 -9.67 -7.01 -5.74
C VAL A 191 -10.64 -6.31 -6.68
N LEU A 192 -10.44 -6.46 -7.99
CA LEU A 192 -11.21 -5.75 -9.01
C LEU A 192 -12.27 -6.61 -9.72
N GLY A 193 -12.29 -7.92 -9.42
CA GLY A 193 -13.20 -8.86 -10.09
C GLY A 193 -12.74 -9.28 -11.48
N GLY A 194 -13.38 -10.34 -12.00
CA GLY A 194 -12.95 -10.97 -13.26
C GLY A 194 -13.09 -10.08 -14.50
N GLN A 195 -14.09 -9.19 -14.54
CA GLN A 195 -14.30 -8.33 -15.72
C GLN A 195 -13.15 -7.31 -15.88
N VAL A 196 -12.79 -6.59 -14.81
CA VAL A 196 -11.67 -5.65 -14.84
C VAL A 196 -10.34 -6.41 -14.94
N GLY A 197 -10.22 -7.54 -14.24
CA GLY A 197 -9.04 -8.41 -14.36
C GLY A 197 -8.77 -8.89 -15.78
N ALA A 198 -9.82 -9.21 -16.56
CA ALA A 198 -9.69 -9.58 -17.96
C ALA A 198 -9.18 -8.42 -18.84
N LEU A 199 -9.59 -7.18 -18.56
CA LEU A 199 -9.04 -5.99 -19.25
C LEU A 199 -7.56 -5.82 -18.94
N VAL A 200 -7.17 -5.94 -17.66
CA VAL A 200 -5.75 -5.86 -17.25
C VAL A 200 -4.93 -6.98 -17.91
N ALA A 201 -5.48 -8.20 -18.02
CA ALA A 201 -4.83 -9.29 -18.76
C ALA A 201 -4.63 -8.92 -20.23
N GLY A 202 -5.64 -8.32 -20.87
CA GLY A 202 -5.56 -7.83 -22.24
C GLY A 202 -4.45 -6.78 -22.44
N ILE A 203 -4.32 -5.85 -21.50
CA ILE A 203 -3.25 -4.84 -21.50
C ILE A 203 -1.86 -5.52 -21.48
N HIS A 204 -1.62 -6.44 -20.55
CA HIS A 204 -0.34 -7.15 -20.47
C HIS A 204 -0.06 -8.00 -21.72
N HIS A 205 -1.06 -8.69 -22.25
CA HIS A 205 -0.92 -9.46 -23.48
C HIS A 205 -0.58 -8.57 -24.68
N ALA A 206 -1.20 -7.39 -24.80
CA ALA A 206 -0.91 -6.43 -25.88
C ALA A 206 0.54 -5.96 -25.84
N HIS A 207 1.17 -5.95 -24.66
CA HIS A 207 2.59 -5.64 -24.48
C HIS A 207 3.53 -6.85 -24.53
N GLY A 208 3.02 -8.03 -24.91
CA GLY A 208 3.83 -9.23 -25.16
C GLY A 208 4.16 -10.07 -23.92
N VAL A 209 3.48 -9.83 -22.79
CA VAL A 209 3.66 -10.63 -21.57
C VAL A 209 3.03 -12.02 -21.72
N ASP A 210 3.77 -13.08 -21.38
CA ASP A 210 3.24 -14.44 -21.26
C ASP A 210 2.56 -14.63 -19.91
N LEU A 211 1.23 -14.56 -19.88
CA LEU A 211 0.45 -14.76 -18.66
C LEU A 211 0.11 -16.24 -18.46
N ARG A 212 0.35 -16.77 -17.26
CA ARG A 212 0.07 -18.15 -16.84
C ARG A 212 -0.97 -18.16 -15.69
N PRO A 213 -2.26 -17.87 -15.99
CA PRO A 213 -3.33 -17.91 -15.00
C PRO A 213 -3.60 -19.33 -14.51
N GLY A 214 -4.01 -19.47 -13.24
CA GLY A 214 -4.29 -20.77 -12.61
C GLY A 214 -3.05 -21.58 -12.27
N GLU A 215 -1.84 -21.13 -12.60
CA GLU A 215 -0.60 -21.82 -12.29
C GLU A 215 0.00 -21.35 -10.96
N GLN A 216 0.62 -22.29 -10.24
CA GLN A 216 1.34 -22.01 -8.98
C GLN A 216 2.78 -22.47 -9.10
N VAL A 217 3.71 -21.69 -8.54
CA VAL A 217 5.11 -22.09 -8.44
C VAL A 217 5.25 -23.22 -7.42
N ALA A 218 5.97 -24.28 -7.79
CA ALA A 218 6.28 -25.43 -6.94
C ALA A 218 7.74 -25.46 -6.51
N ALA A 219 8.66 -24.97 -7.36
CA ALA A 219 10.09 -24.93 -7.07
C ALA A 219 10.79 -23.88 -7.94
N PHE A 220 11.97 -23.49 -7.48
CA PHE A 220 12.96 -22.75 -8.26
C PHE A 220 14.16 -23.67 -8.52
N GLU A 221 14.68 -23.68 -9.74
CA GLU A 221 15.79 -24.50 -10.16
C GLU A 221 16.99 -23.64 -10.55
N GLY A 222 18.19 -24.20 -10.32
CA GLY A 222 19.46 -23.61 -10.67
C GLY A 222 20.59 -24.24 -9.85
N THR A 223 21.82 -24.05 -10.27
CA THR A 223 23.01 -24.59 -9.57
C THR A 223 23.61 -23.55 -8.64
N GLU A 224 24.08 -22.43 -9.20
CA GLU A 224 24.67 -21.33 -8.45
C GLU A 224 23.69 -20.15 -8.30
N ARG A 225 22.74 -20.07 -9.23
CA ARG A 225 21.67 -19.08 -9.24
C ARG A 225 20.45 -19.67 -9.98
N LEU A 226 19.33 -18.96 -9.91
CA LEU A 226 18.10 -19.30 -10.61
C LEU A 226 18.33 -19.40 -12.12
N ASP A 227 17.84 -20.47 -12.71
CA ASP A 227 17.78 -20.67 -14.17
C ASP A 227 16.39 -21.07 -14.68
N ALA A 228 15.49 -21.53 -13.80
CA ALA A 228 14.10 -21.81 -14.14
C ALA A 228 13.16 -21.77 -12.93
N VAL A 229 11.89 -21.51 -13.22
CA VAL A 229 10.75 -21.68 -12.30
C VAL A 229 9.96 -22.91 -12.74
N VAL A 230 9.64 -23.79 -11.78
CA VAL A 230 8.82 -24.98 -11.99
C VAL A 230 7.44 -24.75 -11.40
N THR A 231 6.40 -25.02 -12.21
CA THR A 231 5.01 -24.90 -11.77
C THR A 231 4.49 -26.22 -11.20
N ALA A 232 3.42 -26.14 -10.39
CA ALA A 232 2.77 -27.33 -9.81
C ALA A 232 2.19 -28.27 -10.89
N ALA A 233 1.92 -27.77 -12.09
CA ALA A 233 1.51 -28.56 -13.25
C ALA A 233 2.68 -29.28 -13.94
N GLY A 234 3.92 -29.10 -13.44
CA GLY A 234 5.14 -29.69 -14.03
C GLY A 234 5.74 -28.88 -15.18
N GLY A 235 5.22 -27.70 -15.48
CA GLY A 235 5.81 -26.77 -16.43
C GLY A 235 7.14 -26.22 -15.94
N ARG A 236 8.15 -26.14 -16.82
CA ARG A 236 9.46 -25.53 -16.53
C ARG A 236 9.62 -24.28 -17.37
N ILE A 237 9.76 -23.11 -16.70
CA ILE A 237 9.88 -21.80 -17.33
C ILE A 237 11.32 -21.31 -17.13
N ALA A 238 12.10 -21.30 -18.19
CA ALA A 238 13.49 -20.84 -18.14
C ALA A 238 13.52 -19.30 -17.94
N CYS A 239 14.35 -18.84 -17.01
CA CYS A 239 14.49 -17.43 -16.70
C CYS A 239 15.88 -17.09 -16.18
N ASP A 240 16.23 -15.82 -16.22
CA ASP A 240 17.50 -15.31 -15.74
C ASP A 240 17.37 -14.73 -14.31
N PHE A 241 16.16 -14.36 -13.92
CA PHE A 241 15.78 -13.94 -12.57
C PHE A 241 14.26 -14.04 -12.35
N ALA A 242 13.83 -13.96 -11.10
CA ALA A 242 12.42 -13.91 -10.74
C ALA A 242 12.13 -12.76 -9.79
N VAL A 243 10.92 -12.18 -9.88
CA VAL A 243 10.41 -11.22 -8.91
C VAL A 243 9.13 -11.77 -8.28
N VAL A 244 9.12 -11.86 -6.95
CA VAL A 244 8.03 -12.46 -6.18
C VAL A 244 7.17 -11.37 -5.55
N GLY A 245 5.90 -11.29 -5.99
CA GLY A 245 4.89 -10.33 -5.56
C GLY A 245 3.63 -11.00 -5.00
N VAL A 246 3.78 -11.84 -3.95
CA VAL A 246 2.68 -12.63 -3.36
C VAL A 246 2.05 -11.97 -2.12
N GLY A 247 2.21 -10.66 -1.99
CA GLY A 247 1.67 -9.84 -0.91
C GLY A 247 2.61 -9.69 0.27
N ILE A 248 2.15 -8.93 1.26
CA ILE A 248 2.91 -8.62 2.47
C ILE A 248 2.23 -9.19 3.73
N ALA A 249 2.99 -9.29 4.80
CA ALA A 249 2.51 -9.55 6.14
C ALA A 249 2.85 -8.35 7.04
N PRO A 250 1.98 -7.94 7.96
CA PRO A 250 2.28 -6.84 8.87
C PRO A 250 3.53 -7.15 9.70
N THR A 251 4.37 -6.14 9.90
CA THR A 251 5.57 -6.24 10.73
C THR A 251 5.25 -5.66 12.10
N VAL A 252 5.09 -6.52 13.11
CA VAL A 252 4.75 -6.10 14.47
C VAL A 252 5.93 -6.41 15.39
N PRO A 253 6.50 -5.41 16.11
CA PRO A 253 7.49 -5.69 17.15
C PRO A 253 6.83 -6.47 18.30
N ALA A 254 7.63 -7.07 19.19
CA ALA A 254 7.08 -7.68 20.38
C ALA A 254 6.38 -6.62 21.26
N VAL A 255 5.06 -6.67 21.33
CA VAL A 255 4.24 -5.69 22.07
C VAL A 255 2.97 -6.34 22.59
N ALA A 256 2.59 -6.02 23.84
CA ALA A 256 1.40 -6.55 24.50
C ALA A 256 0.15 -5.74 24.13
N VAL A 257 -0.28 -5.82 22.87
CA VAL A 257 -1.53 -5.24 22.36
C VAL A 257 -2.33 -6.29 21.59
N ALA A 258 -3.62 -6.07 21.43
CA ALA A 258 -4.48 -6.95 20.63
C ALA A 258 -4.08 -6.94 19.15
N GLN A 259 -3.98 -8.12 18.54
CA GLN A 259 -3.53 -8.33 17.17
C GLN A 259 -4.42 -9.32 16.44
N ASP A 260 -4.78 -9.00 15.22
CA ASP A 260 -5.38 -9.87 14.22
C ASP A 260 -5.01 -9.34 12.84
N ASN A 261 -4.20 -10.07 12.08
CA ASN A 261 -3.67 -9.61 10.80
C ASN A 261 -3.14 -8.15 10.87
N GLY A 262 -2.32 -7.85 11.90
CA GLY A 262 -1.82 -6.52 12.26
C GLY A 262 -2.26 -6.10 13.66
N ILE A 263 -1.95 -4.88 14.04
CA ILE A 263 -2.34 -4.31 15.34
C ILE A 263 -3.79 -3.84 15.25
N LEU A 264 -4.64 -4.31 16.17
CA LEU A 264 -6.02 -3.84 16.25
C LEU A 264 -6.01 -2.39 16.76
N ALA A 265 -6.43 -1.47 15.90
CA ALA A 265 -6.58 -0.05 16.22
C ALA A 265 -8.07 0.33 16.23
N ASP A 266 -8.43 1.26 17.09
CA ASP A 266 -9.77 1.85 17.11
C ASP A 266 -9.92 2.95 16.04
N GLU A 267 -11.07 3.61 16.02
CA GLU A 267 -11.36 4.71 15.08
C GLU A 267 -10.42 5.92 15.24
N LEU A 268 -9.73 6.02 16.38
CA LEU A 268 -8.75 7.06 16.69
C LEU A 268 -7.30 6.57 16.52
N CYS A 269 -7.08 5.45 15.82
CA CYS A 269 -5.76 4.83 15.64
C CYS A 269 -5.10 4.35 16.95
N ARG A 270 -5.84 4.21 18.06
CA ARG A 270 -5.31 3.76 19.35
C ARG A 270 -5.31 2.24 19.39
N ALA A 271 -4.21 1.64 19.84
CA ALA A 271 -4.14 0.22 20.17
C ALA A 271 -4.84 -0.10 21.50
N SER A 272 -4.86 -1.36 21.90
CA SER A 272 -5.51 -1.80 23.13
C SER A 272 -4.76 -1.43 24.42
N ALA A 273 -3.53 -0.94 24.33
CA ALA A 273 -2.77 -0.40 25.46
C ALA A 273 -2.75 1.13 25.43
N ALA A 274 -2.74 1.75 26.61
CA ALA A 274 -2.66 3.19 26.74
C ALA A 274 -1.37 3.74 26.10
N ASP A 275 -1.45 4.93 25.49
CA ASP A 275 -0.35 5.64 24.87
C ASP A 275 0.34 4.90 23.71
N VAL A 276 -0.29 3.81 23.20
CA VAL A 276 0.15 3.05 22.03
C VAL A 276 -0.82 3.24 20.87
N TYR A 277 -0.26 3.58 19.69
CA TYR A 277 -1.02 3.89 18.48
C TYR A 277 -0.48 3.03 17.32
N ALA A 278 -1.29 2.83 16.27
CA ALA A 278 -0.86 2.13 15.07
C ALA A 278 -1.39 2.84 13.81
N ALA A 279 -0.58 2.92 12.76
CA ALA A 279 -0.96 3.53 11.48
C ALA A 279 -0.24 2.89 10.28
N GLY A 280 -0.86 2.98 9.10
CA GLY A 280 -0.39 2.38 7.84
C GLY A 280 -0.64 0.88 7.78
N ASP A 281 0.12 0.17 6.95
CA ASP A 281 -0.14 -1.24 6.60
C ASP A 281 -0.14 -2.20 7.80
N VAL A 282 0.47 -1.81 8.94
CA VAL A 282 0.49 -2.60 10.18
C VAL A 282 -0.83 -2.51 10.96
N ALA A 283 -1.61 -1.44 10.73
CA ALA A 283 -2.83 -1.18 11.47
C ALA A 283 -4.04 -1.91 10.87
N ASN A 284 -4.69 -2.75 11.67
CA ASN A 284 -6.01 -3.31 11.39
C ASN A 284 -7.02 -2.44 12.14
N GLN A 285 -7.58 -1.46 11.41
CA GLN A 285 -8.38 -0.38 11.98
C GLN A 285 -9.86 -0.74 12.06
N LEU A 286 -10.54 -0.25 13.08
CA LEU A 286 -11.99 -0.15 13.10
C LEU A 286 -12.42 1.11 12.35
N HIS A 287 -12.77 0.96 11.08
CA HIS A 287 -13.25 2.08 10.26
C HIS A 287 -14.75 2.30 10.49
N PRO A 288 -15.23 3.55 10.66
CA PRO A 288 -16.65 3.83 10.95
C PRO A 288 -17.63 3.27 9.92
N LEU A 289 -17.25 3.28 8.63
CA LEU A 289 -18.10 2.82 7.53
C LEU A 289 -17.84 1.36 7.13
N PHE A 290 -16.58 0.93 7.11
CA PHE A 290 -16.21 -0.39 6.55
C PHE A 290 -16.00 -1.46 7.62
N GLY A 291 -16.11 -1.11 8.91
CA GLY A 291 -15.81 -2.02 10.00
C GLY A 291 -14.31 -2.30 10.13
N ARG A 292 -13.94 -3.52 10.48
CA ARG A 292 -12.55 -3.89 10.73
C ARG A 292 -11.82 -4.16 9.40
N ILE A 293 -10.85 -3.30 9.05
CA ILE A 293 -10.08 -3.40 7.80
C ILE A 293 -8.60 -3.10 8.02
N ARG A 294 -7.75 -3.73 7.20
CA ARG A 294 -6.33 -3.41 7.07
C ARG A 294 -6.03 -3.03 5.61
N VAL A 295 -5.52 -1.84 5.39
CA VAL A 295 -5.36 -1.24 4.06
C VAL A 295 -3.88 -0.95 3.80
N GLU A 296 -3.35 -1.51 2.71
CA GLU A 296 -1.94 -1.44 2.29
C GLU A 296 -1.75 -0.42 1.16
N HIS A 297 -2.31 0.78 1.31
CA HIS A 297 -2.29 1.80 0.25
C HIS A 297 -1.54 3.06 0.69
N PHE A 298 -0.93 3.73 -0.30
CA PHE A 298 -0.19 4.98 -0.11
C PHE A 298 -1.05 6.05 0.58
N ASN A 299 -2.21 6.39 0.01
CA ASN A 299 -3.08 7.44 0.55
C ASN A 299 -3.55 7.10 1.98
N ASN A 300 -3.85 5.82 2.27
CA ASN A 300 -4.18 5.40 3.62
C ASN A 300 -3.02 5.62 4.58
N ALA A 301 -1.81 5.21 4.24
CA ALA A 301 -0.65 5.36 5.12
C ALA A 301 -0.37 6.83 5.42
N GLU A 302 -0.44 7.70 4.41
CA GLU A 302 -0.29 9.15 4.57
C GLU A 302 -1.33 9.74 5.53
N LYS A 303 -2.62 9.53 5.23
CA LYS A 303 -3.74 10.13 5.97
C LYS A 303 -3.85 9.56 7.39
N GLN A 304 -3.65 8.23 7.54
CA GLN A 304 -3.74 7.57 8.83
C GLN A 304 -2.58 7.95 9.76
N GLY A 305 -1.36 8.12 9.22
CA GLY A 305 -0.22 8.63 9.98
C GLY A 305 -0.52 10.02 10.57
N ALA A 306 -1.06 10.92 9.76
CA ALA A 306 -1.49 12.25 10.21
C ALA A 306 -2.63 12.20 11.25
N ALA A 307 -3.61 11.31 11.06
CA ALA A 307 -4.72 11.12 11.99
C ALA A 307 -4.23 10.58 13.35
N ALA A 308 -3.32 9.59 13.33
CA ALA A 308 -2.71 9.06 14.54
C ALA A 308 -1.97 10.15 15.33
N ALA A 309 -1.20 11.01 14.65
CA ALA A 309 -0.51 12.13 15.28
C ALA A 309 -1.49 13.09 15.96
N ARG A 310 -2.59 13.47 15.30
CA ARG A 310 -3.63 14.31 15.92
C ARG A 310 -4.30 13.63 17.10
N SER A 311 -4.57 12.33 17.01
CA SER A 311 -5.10 11.53 18.11
C SER A 311 -4.13 11.51 19.31
N MET A 312 -2.83 11.36 19.06
CA MET A 312 -1.79 11.47 20.10
C MET A 312 -1.79 12.84 20.79
N LEU A 313 -2.19 13.89 20.10
CA LEU A 313 -2.34 15.25 20.65
C LEU A 313 -3.71 15.51 21.31
N GLY A 314 -4.60 14.51 21.34
CA GLY A 314 -5.89 14.58 22.01
C GLY A 314 -7.07 14.87 21.10
N SER A 315 -6.92 14.81 19.78
CA SER A 315 -8.06 14.86 18.85
C SER A 315 -9.00 13.68 19.10
N ALA A 316 -10.30 13.95 19.14
CA ALA A 316 -11.36 12.94 19.22
C ALA A 316 -12.04 12.71 17.84
N ALA A 317 -11.50 13.25 16.76
CA ALA A 317 -12.03 13.04 15.42
C ALA A 317 -11.68 11.62 14.94
N PRO A 318 -12.66 10.80 14.57
CA PRO A 318 -12.38 9.47 14.02
C PRO A 318 -11.68 9.57 12.67
N TYR A 319 -10.90 8.55 12.36
CA TYR A 319 -10.31 8.38 11.04
C TYR A 319 -11.34 7.68 10.14
N ASP A 320 -11.99 8.44 9.29
CA ASP A 320 -13.10 8.04 8.42
C ASP A 320 -12.79 8.23 6.92
N TYR A 321 -11.50 8.33 6.58
CA TYR A 321 -11.05 8.53 5.20
C TYR A 321 -11.56 7.44 4.26
N ILE A 322 -12.28 7.82 3.20
CA ILE A 322 -12.66 6.89 2.13
C ILE A 322 -11.41 6.51 1.36
N HIS A 323 -11.01 5.26 1.51
CA HIS A 323 -9.77 4.78 0.92
C HIS A 323 -9.73 4.96 -0.59
N SER A 324 -8.62 5.48 -1.09
CA SER A 324 -8.32 5.55 -2.52
C SER A 324 -6.91 5.04 -2.78
N PHE A 325 -6.70 4.53 -3.97
CA PHE A 325 -5.38 4.19 -4.50
C PHE A 325 -5.39 4.23 -6.02
N TRP A 326 -4.19 4.21 -6.59
CA TRP A 326 -4.00 4.11 -8.04
C TRP A 326 -2.94 3.06 -8.37
N SER A 327 -2.94 2.63 -9.64
CA SER A 327 -1.89 1.80 -10.22
C SER A 327 -1.66 2.25 -11.66
N ASP A 328 -0.40 2.57 -11.99
CA ASP A 328 0.01 2.90 -13.35
C ASP A 328 0.70 1.69 -13.97
N GLN A 329 0.22 1.24 -15.12
CA GLN A 329 0.73 0.09 -15.86
C GLN A 329 0.83 0.46 -17.34
N TYR A 330 2.06 0.60 -17.87
CA TYR A 330 2.32 1.17 -19.19
C TYR A 330 1.75 2.59 -19.31
N GLU A 331 0.88 2.84 -20.29
CA GLU A 331 0.12 4.08 -20.49
C GLU A 331 -1.24 4.10 -19.75
N HIS A 332 -1.61 2.99 -19.10
CA HIS A 332 -2.92 2.81 -18.48
C HIS A 332 -2.89 3.18 -16.99
N LYS A 333 -3.96 3.80 -16.55
CA LYS A 333 -4.18 4.16 -15.15
C LYS A 333 -5.42 3.49 -14.58
N ILE A 334 -5.23 2.80 -13.45
CA ILE A 334 -6.31 2.26 -12.63
C ILE A 334 -6.43 3.15 -11.40
N GLU A 335 -7.64 3.57 -11.08
CA GLU A 335 -7.98 4.28 -9.86
C GLU A 335 -9.07 3.54 -9.11
N TYR A 336 -9.05 3.59 -7.80
CA TYR A 336 -10.01 2.89 -6.95
C TYR A 336 -10.37 3.73 -5.74
N VAL A 337 -11.65 3.75 -5.37
CA VAL A 337 -12.14 4.39 -4.16
C VAL A 337 -13.07 3.46 -3.40
N GLY A 338 -13.08 3.56 -2.08
CA GLY A 338 -13.92 2.76 -1.20
C GLY A 338 -13.29 1.44 -0.77
N HIS A 339 -14.13 0.51 -0.33
CA HIS A 339 -13.72 -0.84 0.08
C HIS A 339 -14.89 -1.81 -0.11
N ALA A 340 -14.77 -2.72 -1.07
CA ALA A 340 -15.73 -3.77 -1.34
C ALA A 340 -15.06 -5.14 -1.12
N ALA A 341 -15.24 -5.74 0.06
CA ALA A 341 -14.79 -7.11 0.32
C ALA A 341 -15.61 -8.14 -0.47
N THR A 342 -16.91 -7.85 -0.66
CA THR A 342 -17.85 -8.62 -1.47
C THR A 342 -18.84 -7.67 -2.12
N TRP A 343 -19.39 -8.06 -3.25
CA TRP A 343 -20.45 -7.34 -3.96
C TRP A 343 -21.38 -8.33 -4.66
N ASP A 344 -22.60 -7.92 -4.87
CA ASP A 344 -23.65 -8.70 -5.57
C ASP A 344 -23.90 -8.19 -6.99
N GLU A 345 -23.54 -6.93 -7.28
CA GLU A 345 -23.70 -6.32 -8.59
C GLU A 345 -22.49 -5.49 -8.97
N PHE A 346 -22.07 -5.56 -10.24
CA PHE A 346 -21.04 -4.72 -10.83
C PHE A 346 -21.63 -3.93 -11.99
N VAL A 347 -21.69 -2.60 -11.85
CA VAL A 347 -22.29 -1.69 -12.84
C VAL A 347 -21.19 -0.97 -13.59
N VAL A 348 -21.26 -0.95 -14.90
CA VAL A 348 -20.29 -0.31 -15.79
C VAL A 348 -20.85 0.97 -16.38
N ARG A 349 -20.10 2.05 -16.26
CA ARG A 349 -20.29 3.33 -16.92
C ARG A 349 -19.14 3.55 -17.91
N GLY A 350 -19.43 3.67 -19.20
CA GLY A 350 -18.46 3.69 -20.27
C GLY A 350 -18.38 2.35 -21.00
N SER A 351 -17.21 1.93 -21.46
CA SER A 351 -17.05 0.79 -22.37
C SER A 351 -16.01 -0.21 -21.88
N LEU A 352 -16.44 -1.42 -21.57
CA LEU A 352 -15.53 -2.57 -21.36
C LEU A 352 -14.73 -2.90 -22.63
N ALA A 353 -15.36 -2.79 -23.80
CA ALA A 353 -14.70 -3.12 -25.06
C ALA A 353 -13.57 -2.16 -25.42
N GLU A 354 -13.68 -0.92 -25.03
CA GLU A 354 -12.65 0.12 -25.24
C GLU A 354 -11.66 0.23 -24.08
N GLY A 355 -11.91 -0.49 -22.98
CA GLY A 355 -11.08 -0.41 -21.77
C GLY A 355 -11.14 0.97 -21.08
N LYS A 356 -12.21 1.75 -21.31
CA LYS A 356 -12.43 3.07 -20.68
C LYS A 356 -13.72 3.08 -19.90
N LEU A 357 -13.63 3.02 -18.58
CA LEU A 357 -14.82 2.87 -17.75
C LEU A 357 -14.62 3.37 -16.32
N VAL A 358 -15.76 3.64 -15.68
CA VAL A 358 -15.92 3.61 -14.23
C VAL A 358 -16.81 2.43 -13.89
N GLY A 359 -16.34 1.52 -13.05
CA GLY A 359 -17.09 0.36 -12.55
C GLY A 359 -17.49 0.55 -11.09
N PHE A 360 -18.75 0.30 -10.76
CA PHE A 360 -19.27 0.42 -9.40
C PHE A 360 -19.51 -0.97 -8.81
N TYR A 361 -19.02 -1.20 -7.60
CA TYR A 361 -19.25 -2.41 -6.81
C TYR A 361 -20.37 -2.13 -5.81
N LEU A 362 -21.53 -2.78 -6.01
CA LEU A 362 -22.70 -2.62 -5.17
C LEU A 362 -22.87 -3.85 -4.26
N ALA A 363 -23.32 -3.60 -3.04
CA ALA A 363 -23.84 -4.61 -2.14
C ALA A 363 -25.20 -4.12 -1.61
N ASP A 364 -26.25 -4.92 -1.82
CA ASP A 364 -27.65 -4.55 -1.50
C ASP A 364 -28.09 -3.22 -2.13
N GLY A 365 -27.62 -2.91 -3.33
CA GLY A 365 -27.89 -1.66 -4.05
C GLY A 365 -27.16 -0.43 -3.52
N VAL A 366 -26.21 -0.59 -2.61
CA VAL A 366 -25.36 0.49 -2.06
C VAL A 366 -23.98 0.42 -2.69
N VAL A 367 -23.47 1.54 -3.19
CA VAL A 367 -22.10 1.63 -3.73
C VAL A 367 -21.10 1.47 -2.58
N ARG A 368 -20.29 0.41 -2.63
CA ARG A 368 -19.24 0.13 -1.65
C ARG A 368 -17.85 0.57 -2.11
N ALA A 369 -17.64 0.50 -3.42
CA ALA A 369 -16.41 0.93 -4.05
C ALA A 369 -16.66 1.27 -5.52
N ALA A 370 -15.69 1.96 -6.14
CA ALA A 370 -15.64 2.14 -7.57
C ALA A 370 -14.21 2.01 -8.08
N VAL A 371 -14.09 1.58 -9.35
CA VAL A 371 -12.83 1.49 -10.09
C VAL A 371 -12.92 2.33 -11.35
N GLY A 372 -11.90 3.13 -11.63
CA GLY A 372 -11.69 3.78 -12.92
C GLY A 372 -10.58 3.06 -13.68
N LEU A 373 -10.77 2.81 -14.97
CA LEU A 373 -9.71 2.38 -15.89
C LEU A 373 -9.68 3.37 -17.05
N ASP A 374 -8.58 4.11 -17.16
CA ASP A 374 -8.38 5.21 -18.13
C ASP A 374 -9.53 6.23 -18.19
N ARG A 375 -10.28 6.30 -17.10
CA ARG A 375 -11.45 7.17 -16.91
C ARG A 375 -11.70 7.43 -15.43
N GLY A 376 -12.30 8.56 -15.14
CA GLY A 376 -12.79 8.90 -13.80
C GLY A 376 -11.95 9.96 -13.10
N GLY A 377 -10.66 10.02 -13.39
CA GLY A 377 -9.72 11.00 -12.82
C GLY A 377 -9.31 10.66 -11.38
N ASP A 378 -8.22 11.27 -10.92
CA ASP A 378 -7.67 11.07 -9.58
C ASP A 378 -8.46 11.89 -8.54
N PRO A 379 -9.15 11.25 -7.58
CA PRO A 379 -9.98 11.96 -6.60
C PRO A 379 -9.18 12.81 -5.59
N GLU A 380 -7.88 12.58 -5.46
CA GLU A 380 -7.01 13.37 -4.58
C GLU A 380 -6.48 14.64 -5.28
N LEU A 381 -6.36 14.61 -6.60
CA LEU A 381 -5.85 15.71 -7.41
C LEU A 381 -6.97 16.54 -8.04
N ASP A 382 -8.06 15.88 -8.47
CA ASP A 382 -9.23 16.52 -9.10
C ASP A 382 -10.49 16.21 -8.29
N ARG A 383 -10.91 17.20 -7.51
CA ARG A 383 -12.08 17.08 -6.62
C ARG A 383 -13.42 17.08 -7.35
N ASP A 384 -13.44 17.44 -8.63
CA ASP A 384 -14.64 17.45 -9.46
C ASP A 384 -14.72 16.21 -10.37
N SER A 385 -13.74 15.31 -10.28
CA SER A 385 -13.66 14.10 -11.08
C SER A 385 -14.80 13.11 -10.81
N GLU A 386 -15.06 12.21 -11.76
CA GLU A 386 -16.04 11.12 -11.56
C GLU A 386 -15.66 10.23 -10.36
N MET A 387 -14.34 9.96 -10.14
CA MET A 387 -13.90 9.18 -8.99
C MET A 387 -14.06 9.94 -7.67
N ALA A 388 -13.98 11.27 -7.66
CA ALA A 388 -14.30 12.07 -6.48
C ALA A 388 -15.80 11.98 -6.14
N ALA A 389 -16.68 12.02 -7.15
CA ALA A 389 -18.10 11.77 -6.96
C ALA A 389 -18.38 10.35 -6.43
N CYS A 390 -17.68 9.34 -6.96
CA CYS A 390 -17.74 7.96 -6.46
C CYS A 390 -17.33 7.86 -4.98
N ALA A 391 -16.27 8.54 -4.56
CA ALA A 391 -15.86 8.58 -3.15
C ALA A 391 -16.97 9.17 -2.25
N ARG A 392 -17.71 10.17 -2.74
CA ARG A 392 -18.86 10.73 -2.03
C ARG A 392 -20.05 9.79 -1.97
N LEU A 393 -20.34 9.07 -3.06
CA LEU A 393 -21.40 8.03 -3.05
C LEU A 393 -21.08 6.90 -2.06
N VAL A 394 -19.82 6.53 -1.94
CA VAL A 394 -19.36 5.56 -0.91
C VAL A 394 -19.50 6.12 0.50
N ALA A 395 -19.13 7.39 0.71
CA ALA A 395 -19.17 8.04 2.02
C ALA A 395 -20.60 8.21 2.57
N VAL A 396 -21.58 8.34 1.68
CA VAL A 396 -23.01 8.47 2.02
C VAL A 396 -23.74 7.20 1.53
N PRO A 397 -23.79 6.13 2.34
CA PRO A 397 -24.29 4.82 1.91
C PRO A 397 -25.80 4.86 1.69
N ALA A 398 -26.20 5.32 0.51
CA ALA A 398 -27.59 5.29 0.05
C ALA A 398 -27.73 4.33 -1.12
N ARG A 399 -28.96 3.81 -1.34
CA ARG A 399 -29.24 2.98 -2.49
C ARG A 399 -29.19 3.80 -3.78
N SER A 400 -28.42 3.33 -4.75
CA SER A 400 -28.30 3.95 -6.06
C SER A 400 -28.92 3.05 -7.12
N ALA A 401 -29.70 3.63 -8.03
CA ALA A 401 -30.26 2.87 -9.15
C ALA A 401 -29.13 2.53 -10.15
N PRO A 402 -28.89 1.24 -10.47
CA PRO A 402 -27.81 0.83 -11.38
C PRO A 402 -27.87 1.53 -12.74
N GLY A 403 -29.10 1.74 -13.28
CA GLY A 403 -29.30 2.44 -14.56
C GLY A 403 -28.80 3.89 -14.54
N LEU A 404 -28.92 4.61 -13.41
CA LEU A 404 -28.41 5.98 -13.29
C LEU A 404 -26.87 6.01 -13.18
N LEU A 405 -26.29 5.01 -12.52
CA LEU A 405 -24.84 4.88 -12.44
C LEU A 405 -24.22 4.57 -13.81
N ALA A 406 -24.87 3.73 -14.61
CA ALA A 406 -24.41 3.34 -15.94
C ALA A 406 -24.62 4.44 -17.00
N ASP A 407 -25.63 5.29 -16.84
CA ASP A 407 -26.02 6.31 -17.83
C ASP A 407 -25.02 7.47 -17.83
N GLU A 408 -24.21 7.56 -18.88
CA GLU A 408 -23.19 8.60 -19.07
C GLU A 408 -23.73 10.04 -19.13
N SER A 409 -25.02 10.22 -19.41
CA SER A 409 -25.68 11.52 -19.37
C SER A 409 -26.05 11.97 -17.94
N THR A 410 -26.06 11.04 -16.98
CA THR A 410 -26.30 11.35 -15.57
C THR A 410 -25.07 11.95 -14.92
N ASP A 411 -25.19 13.14 -14.32
CA ASP A 411 -24.15 13.70 -13.48
C ASP A 411 -24.10 12.94 -12.14
N LEU A 412 -22.96 12.28 -11.85
CA LEU A 412 -22.77 11.51 -10.62
C LEU A 412 -22.87 12.39 -9.36
N TRP A 413 -22.51 13.67 -9.43
CA TRP A 413 -22.65 14.62 -8.32
C TRP A 413 -24.11 14.87 -7.95
N SER A 414 -25.01 14.81 -8.94
CA SER A 414 -26.45 14.93 -8.67
C SER A 414 -27.00 13.79 -7.81
N LEU A 415 -26.40 12.60 -7.92
CA LEU A 415 -26.79 11.43 -7.13
C LEU A 415 -26.33 11.53 -5.67
N VAL A 416 -25.23 12.23 -5.40
CA VAL A 416 -24.71 12.49 -4.04
C VAL A 416 -25.69 13.38 -3.24
N HIS A 417 -26.33 14.33 -3.90
CA HIS A 417 -27.24 15.31 -3.25
C HIS A 417 -28.68 14.79 -3.10
N SER A 418 -29.00 13.68 -3.76
CA SER A 418 -30.36 13.08 -3.73
C SER A 418 -30.50 11.98 -2.68
N SER A 419 -29.47 11.74 -1.89
CA SER A 419 -29.34 10.62 -0.94
C SER A 419 -29.69 11.00 0.48
#